data_716aa845418d6a19b32c537c34440121
#
_entry.id   716aa845418d6a19b32c537c34440121
#
_cell.length_a   1.000
_cell.length_b   1.000
_cell.length_c   1.000
_cell.angle_alpha   90.00
_cell.angle_beta   90.00
_cell.angle_gamma   90.00
#
_symmetry.space_group_name_H-M   'P 1'
#
loop_
_entity.id
_entity.type
_entity.pdbx_description
1 polymer ?
#
loop_
_entity_poly.entity_id
_entity_poly.type
_entity_poly.pdbx_seq_one_letter_code
_entity_poly.pdbx_strand_id
1 'polypeptide(L)'
;GKDAKRATKDVPFAAMSCVPCLLFIYVGLAMVTGGVLPHDKVAGVETILPAAQEILPGIVYKLFMIGGPIMAIITTLNGVFNDVRYPIAQAAKDGWLPKGILKENRFGAPYLIYTYTLIVVLLPIIFDMSIVTITNIFQVITFFMNVTVVYAISRLPKKYPDTWKKNKFHLSSAGLYVFCTISIIIYTIIFIKGIFSIKLVYAVSAVIVMVALILIGVY
;
A
#
# COMPACT_ATOMS: atom_id res chain seq x y z
N GLY A 1 -4.97 9.16 -10.84
CA GLY A 1 -4.95 10.55 -11.30
C GLY A 1 -5.23 10.73 -12.79
N LYS A 2 -4.95 9.72 -13.61
CA LYS A 2 -5.08 9.83 -15.07
C LYS A 2 -6.54 10.04 -15.52
N ASP A 3 -7.48 9.49 -14.80
CA ASP A 3 -8.92 9.54 -15.10
C ASP A 3 -9.66 10.66 -14.37
N ALA A 4 -8.95 11.46 -13.55
CA ALA A 4 -9.56 12.57 -12.82
C ALA A 4 -9.69 13.80 -13.71
N LYS A 5 -10.88 14.38 -13.82
CA LYS A 5 -11.17 15.57 -14.64
C LYS A 5 -10.30 16.79 -14.25
N ARG A 6 -9.99 16.95 -12.96
CA ARG A 6 -9.16 18.05 -12.42
C ARG A 6 -8.09 17.48 -11.48
N ALA A 7 -7.23 16.60 -12.01
CA ALA A 7 -6.25 15.84 -11.23
C ALA A 7 -5.43 16.70 -10.25
N THR A 8 -5.03 17.90 -10.64
CA THR A 8 -4.23 18.82 -9.82
C THR A 8 -4.94 19.36 -8.57
N LYS A 9 -6.28 19.31 -8.52
CA LYS A 9 -7.08 19.74 -7.36
C LYS A 9 -7.72 18.55 -6.65
N ASP A 10 -8.35 17.67 -7.44
CA ASP A 10 -9.20 16.62 -6.89
C ASP A 10 -8.37 15.52 -6.22
N VAL A 11 -7.18 15.19 -6.77
CA VAL A 11 -6.30 14.15 -6.18
C VAL A 11 -5.70 14.58 -4.84
N PRO A 12 -5.08 15.78 -4.69
CA PRO A 12 -4.60 16.22 -3.38
C PRO A 12 -5.72 16.35 -2.35
N PHE A 13 -6.88 16.89 -2.75
CA PHE A 13 -8.01 17.03 -1.84
C PHE A 13 -8.54 15.68 -1.37
N ALA A 14 -8.69 14.70 -2.27
CA ALA A 14 -9.09 13.34 -1.91
C ALA A 14 -8.09 12.69 -0.96
N ALA A 15 -6.78 12.78 -1.24
CA ALA A 15 -5.75 12.24 -0.38
C ALA A 15 -5.77 12.86 1.03
N MET A 16 -5.91 14.17 1.13
CA MET A 16 -5.99 14.87 2.42
C MET A 16 -7.26 14.54 3.19
N SER A 17 -8.39 14.32 2.50
CA SER A 17 -9.66 13.97 3.13
C SER A 17 -9.71 12.49 3.58
N CYS A 18 -9.02 11.60 2.89
CA CYS A 18 -8.95 10.19 3.28
C CYS A 18 -8.33 9.99 4.67
N VAL A 19 -7.30 10.76 5.04
CA VAL A 19 -6.59 10.60 6.31
C VAL A 19 -7.51 10.76 7.54
N PRO A 20 -8.24 11.88 7.72
CA PRO A 20 -9.14 12.02 8.86
C PRO A 20 -10.31 11.03 8.82
N CYS A 21 -10.85 10.69 7.64
CA CYS A 21 -11.89 9.68 7.51
C CYS A 21 -11.41 8.30 7.97
N LEU A 22 -10.24 7.86 7.52
CA LEU A 22 -9.67 6.58 7.93
C LEU A 22 -9.35 6.57 9.42
N LEU A 23 -8.80 7.67 9.96
CA LEU A 23 -8.48 7.79 11.37
C LEU A 23 -9.75 7.65 12.23
N PHE A 24 -10.83 8.32 11.85
CA PHE A 24 -12.12 8.22 12.53
C PHE A 24 -12.67 6.78 12.50
N ILE A 25 -12.63 6.12 11.35
CA ILE A 25 -13.11 4.75 11.18
C ILE A 25 -12.27 3.77 12.01
N TYR A 26 -10.94 3.82 11.88
CA TYR A 26 -10.06 2.87 12.59
C TYR A 26 -10.05 3.07 14.10
N VAL A 27 -10.05 4.32 14.57
CA VAL A 27 -10.17 4.61 16.01
C VAL A 27 -11.52 4.14 16.54
N GLY A 28 -12.61 4.40 15.83
CA GLY A 28 -13.95 3.92 16.19
C GLY A 28 -14.00 2.39 16.27
N LEU A 29 -13.47 1.69 15.29
CA LEU A 29 -13.38 0.22 15.30
C LEU A 29 -12.55 -0.30 16.47
N ALA A 30 -11.39 0.31 16.74
CA ALA A 30 -10.53 -0.09 17.84
C ALA A 30 -11.22 0.12 19.21
N MET A 31 -11.92 1.24 19.38
CA MET A 31 -12.69 1.53 20.61
C MET A 31 -13.83 0.52 20.83
N VAL A 32 -14.59 0.21 19.78
CA VAL A 32 -15.68 -0.78 19.84
C VAL A 32 -15.12 -2.16 20.16
N THR A 33 -14.08 -2.59 19.44
CA THR A 33 -13.46 -3.90 19.65
C THR A 33 -12.90 -4.06 21.08
N GLY A 34 -12.20 -3.03 21.56
CA GLY A 34 -11.63 -3.03 22.91
C GLY A 34 -12.66 -2.88 24.02
N GLY A 35 -13.86 -2.33 23.73
CA GLY A 35 -14.95 -2.21 24.69
C GLY A 35 -15.81 -3.45 24.82
N VAL A 36 -15.80 -4.34 23.82
CA VAL A 36 -16.67 -5.53 23.78
C VAL A 36 -15.98 -6.79 24.28
N LEU A 37 -14.71 -6.95 23.96
CA LEU A 37 -13.94 -8.13 24.34
C LEU A 37 -12.93 -7.83 25.44
N PRO A 38 -12.71 -8.78 26.39
CA PRO A 38 -11.61 -8.70 27.35
C PRO A 38 -10.26 -8.58 26.64
N HIS A 39 -9.31 -7.88 27.25
CA HIS A 39 -8.01 -7.57 26.67
C HIS A 39 -7.22 -8.82 26.21
N ASP A 40 -7.28 -9.88 26.99
CA ASP A 40 -6.68 -11.18 26.69
C ASP A 40 -7.24 -11.82 25.41
N LYS A 41 -8.51 -11.61 25.14
CA LYS A 41 -9.16 -12.06 23.90
C LYS A 41 -8.87 -11.15 22.70
N VAL A 42 -8.71 -9.85 22.90
CA VAL A 42 -8.38 -8.89 21.85
C VAL A 42 -6.92 -9.00 21.41
N ALA A 43 -6.00 -9.20 22.37
CA ALA A 43 -4.55 -9.22 22.08
C ALA A 43 -4.10 -10.37 21.17
N GLY A 44 -4.91 -11.44 21.03
CA GLY A 44 -4.59 -12.60 20.17
C GLY A 44 -5.35 -12.65 18.85
N VAL A 45 -6.18 -11.65 18.51
CA VAL A 45 -7.06 -11.72 17.32
C VAL A 45 -6.51 -10.88 16.18
N GLU A 46 -6.40 -11.49 15.03
CA GLU A 46 -5.95 -10.79 13.80
C GLU A 46 -7.10 -9.99 13.11
N THR A 47 -8.34 -10.17 13.55
CA THR A 47 -9.53 -9.58 12.92
C THR A 47 -10.55 -9.10 13.93
N ILE A 48 -11.47 -8.21 13.52
CA ILE A 48 -12.58 -7.73 14.35
C ILE A 48 -13.77 -8.72 14.40
N LEU A 49 -13.69 -9.84 13.71
CA LEU A 49 -14.81 -10.78 13.59
C LEU A 49 -15.31 -11.36 14.91
N PRO A 50 -14.44 -11.74 15.87
CA PRO A 50 -14.91 -12.21 17.17
C PRO A 50 -15.71 -11.16 17.95
N ALA A 51 -15.31 -9.88 17.89
CA ALA A 51 -16.08 -8.81 18.52
C ALA A 51 -17.43 -8.60 17.83
N ALA A 52 -17.47 -8.68 16.50
CA ALA A 52 -18.71 -8.59 15.74
C ALA A 52 -19.66 -9.75 16.04
N GLN A 53 -19.13 -10.96 16.24
CA GLN A 53 -19.91 -12.14 16.59
C GLN A 53 -20.58 -12.04 17.98
N GLU A 54 -19.92 -11.37 18.92
CA GLU A 54 -20.44 -11.14 20.26
C GLU A 54 -21.59 -10.12 20.27
N ILE A 55 -21.51 -9.09 19.43
CA ILE A 55 -22.50 -8.00 19.39
C ILE A 55 -23.70 -8.32 18.51
N LEU A 56 -23.45 -8.99 17.36
CA LEU A 56 -24.48 -9.13 16.33
C LEU A 56 -25.27 -10.44 16.47
N PRO A 57 -26.61 -10.40 16.48
CA PRO A 57 -27.44 -11.61 16.42
C PRO A 57 -27.12 -12.47 15.19
N GLY A 58 -27.30 -13.80 15.28
CA GLY A 58 -26.81 -14.76 14.31
C GLY A 58 -27.13 -14.45 12.83
N ILE A 59 -28.35 -13.97 12.49
CA ILE A 59 -28.69 -13.60 11.12
C ILE A 59 -28.00 -12.30 10.69
N VAL A 60 -27.91 -11.32 11.59
CA VAL A 60 -27.27 -10.02 11.33
C VAL A 60 -25.75 -10.21 11.16
N TYR A 61 -25.14 -11.07 11.96
CA TYR A 61 -23.74 -11.45 11.80
C TYR A 61 -23.46 -12.07 10.42
N LYS A 62 -24.32 -12.98 9.95
CA LYS A 62 -24.18 -13.56 8.61
C LYS A 62 -24.28 -12.51 7.50
N LEU A 63 -25.24 -11.59 7.60
CA LEU A 63 -25.37 -10.47 6.66
C LEU A 63 -24.17 -9.53 6.71
N PHE A 64 -23.65 -9.25 7.90
CA PHE A 64 -22.43 -8.47 8.11
C PHE A 64 -21.23 -9.15 7.45
N MET A 65 -21.05 -10.46 7.62
CA MET A 65 -19.97 -11.23 6.98
C MET A 65 -20.00 -11.15 5.46
N ILE A 66 -21.18 -11.30 4.87
CA ILE A 66 -21.33 -11.26 3.41
C ILE A 66 -21.15 -9.83 2.88
N GLY A 67 -21.88 -8.87 3.45
CA GLY A 67 -21.91 -7.49 2.98
C GLY A 67 -20.66 -6.65 3.34
N GLY A 68 -19.96 -7.03 4.40
CA GLY A 68 -18.72 -6.38 4.84
C GLY A 68 -17.48 -7.13 4.34
N PRO A 69 -16.91 -8.04 5.15
CA PRO A 69 -15.62 -8.66 4.87
C PRO A 69 -15.52 -9.32 3.49
N ILE A 70 -16.50 -10.13 3.09
CA ILE A 70 -16.46 -10.86 1.81
C ILE A 70 -16.49 -9.88 0.63
N MET A 71 -17.43 -8.93 0.64
CA MET A 71 -17.50 -7.92 -0.42
C MET A 71 -16.29 -6.98 -0.43
N ALA A 72 -15.75 -6.65 0.74
CA ALA A 72 -14.51 -5.87 0.84
C ALA A 72 -13.33 -6.60 0.20
N ILE A 73 -13.17 -7.90 0.43
CA ILE A 73 -12.12 -8.72 -0.21
C ILE A 73 -12.30 -8.72 -1.74
N ILE A 74 -13.51 -8.97 -2.23
CA ILE A 74 -13.79 -9.01 -3.67
C ILE A 74 -13.48 -7.67 -4.34
N THR A 75 -13.91 -6.56 -3.74
CA THR A 75 -13.67 -5.22 -4.29
C THR A 75 -12.20 -4.83 -4.21
N THR A 76 -11.50 -5.22 -3.14
CA THR A 76 -10.05 -4.98 -2.99
C THR A 76 -9.26 -5.76 -4.04
N LEU A 77 -9.58 -7.03 -4.27
CA LEU A 77 -8.94 -7.83 -5.32
C LEU A 77 -9.09 -7.17 -6.70
N ASN A 78 -10.30 -6.73 -7.03
CA ASN A 78 -10.54 -6.02 -8.28
C ASN A 78 -9.72 -4.71 -8.36
N GLY A 79 -9.64 -3.96 -7.26
CA GLY A 79 -8.80 -2.76 -7.14
C GLY A 79 -7.32 -3.06 -7.39
N VAL A 80 -6.78 -4.08 -6.72
CA VAL A 80 -5.36 -4.48 -6.85
C VAL A 80 -5.00 -4.83 -8.30
N PHE A 81 -5.83 -5.60 -9.01
CA PHE A 81 -5.57 -5.92 -10.41
C PHE A 81 -5.54 -4.68 -11.30
N ASN A 82 -6.41 -3.71 -11.05
CA ASN A 82 -6.39 -2.44 -11.79
C ASN A 82 -5.18 -1.58 -11.42
N ASP A 83 -4.82 -1.48 -10.16
CA ASP A 83 -3.71 -0.66 -9.69
C ASP A 83 -2.35 -1.17 -10.19
N VAL A 84 -2.15 -2.49 -10.24
CA VAL A 84 -0.92 -3.12 -10.75
C VAL A 84 -0.77 -2.95 -12.26
N ARG A 85 -1.86 -2.87 -13.00
CA ARG A 85 -1.86 -2.72 -14.47
C ARG A 85 -1.09 -1.47 -14.92
N TYR A 86 -1.35 -0.32 -14.32
CA TYR A 86 -0.82 0.96 -14.79
C TYR A 86 0.70 1.10 -14.62
N PRO A 87 1.31 0.83 -13.45
CA PRO A 87 2.76 0.91 -13.26
C PRO A 87 3.52 -0.06 -14.16
N ILE A 88 3.05 -1.31 -14.27
CA ILE A 88 3.71 -2.33 -15.09
C ILE A 88 3.60 -1.98 -16.58
N ALA A 89 2.44 -1.51 -17.03
CA ALA A 89 2.28 -1.06 -18.41
C ALA A 89 3.15 0.16 -18.72
N GLN A 90 3.31 1.09 -17.77
CA GLN A 90 4.20 2.23 -17.94
C GLN A 90 5.66 1.79 -18.00
N ALA A 91 6.11 0.93 -17.10
CA ALA A 91 7.47 0.39 -17.10
C ALA A 91 7.80 -0.32 -18.43
N ALA A 92 6.85 -1.04 -19.01
CA ALA A 92 7.02 -1.66 -20.31
C ALA A 92 7.08 -0.64 -21.47
N LYS A 93 6.32 0.46 -21.39
CA LYS A 93 6.39 1.55 -22.38
C LYS A 93 7.72 2.30 -22.30
N ASP A 94 8.26 2.47 -21.11
CA ASP A 94 9.54 3.13 -20.84
C ASP A 94 10.74 2.23 -21.17
N GLY A 95 10.50 0.97 -21.58
CA GLY A 95 11.55 0.04 -22.02
C GLY A 95 12.17 -0.82 -20.90
N TRP A 96 11.70 -0.70 -19.68
CA TRP A 96 12.19 -1.49 -18.51
C TRP A 96 11.72 -2.94 -18.52
N LEU A 97 10.60 -3.20 -19.19
CA LEU A 97 10.02 -4.53 -19.34
C LEU A 97 9.76 -4.84 -20.81
N PRO A 98 9.77 -6.12 -21.21
CA PRO A 98 9.46 -6.52 -22.58
C PRO A 98 8.09 -6.02 -23.02
N LYS A 99 8.01 -5.37 -24.18
CA LYS A 99 6.75 -4.84 -24.72
C LYS A 99 5.67 -5.91 -24.92
N GLY A 100 6.06 -7.17 -25.02
CA GLY A 100 5.15 -8.30 -25.12
C GLY A 100 4.16 -8.43 -23.95
N ILE A 101 4.52 -7.91 -22.75
CA ILE A 101 3.65 -7.94 -21.58
C ILE A 101 2.39 -7.07 -21.75
N LEU A 102 2.41 -6.13 -22.70
CA LEU A 102 1.29 -5.24 -23.03
C LEU A 102 0.23 -5.89 -23.92
N LYS A 103 0.41 -7.14 -24.37
CA LYS A 103 -0.58 -7.83 -25.19
C LYS A 103 -1.93 -7.88 -24.49
N GLU A 104 -2.94 -7.39 -25.18
CA GLU A 104 -4.32 -7.38 -24.70
C GLU A 104 -5.11 -8.55 -25.28
N ASN A 105 -6.08 -9.05 -24.52
CA ASN A 105 -7.05 -10.00 -25.00
C ASN A 105 -8.18 -9.30 -25.79
N ARG A 106 -9.14 -10.08 -26.32
CA ARG A 106 -10.31 -9.56 -27.07
C ARG A 106 -11.14 -8.50 -26.30
N PHE A 107 -10.97 -8.39 -25.01
CA PHE A 107 -11.67 -7.44 -24.12
C PHE A 107 -10.81 -6.22 -23.76
N GLY A 108 -9.64 -6.05 -24.36
CA GLY A 108 -8.72 -4.94 -24.07
C GLY A 108 -7.99 -5.07 -22.72
N ALA A 109 -7.95 -6.27 -22.14
CA ALA A 109 -7.27 -6.52 -20.87
C ALA A 109 -5.86 -7.09 -21.10
N PRO A 110 -4.81 -6.58 -20.44
CA PRO A 110 -3.45 -7.06 -20.56
C PRO A 110 -3.27 -8.37 -19.79
N TYR A 111 -3.62 -9.47 -20.41
CA TYR A 111 -3.73 -10.77 -19.77
C TYR A 111 -2.40 -11.28 -19.19
N LEU A 112 -1.26 -10.94 -19.78
CA LEU A 112 0.05 -11.33 -19.25
C LEU A 112 0.36 -10.65 -17.91
N ILE A 113 -0.01 -9.37 -17.77
CA ILE A 113 0.14 -8.66 -16.48
C ILE A 113 -0.72 -9.33 -15.42
N TYR A 114 -1.95 -9.64 -15.73
CA TYR A 114 -2.87 -10.29 -14.78
C TYR A 114 -2.45 -11.71 -14.42
N THR A 115 -1.97 -12.50 -15.41
CA THR A 115 -1.43 -13.83 -15.14
C THR A 115 -0.21 -13.77 -14.23
N TYR A 116 0.73 -12.85 -14.48
CA TYR A 116 1.87 -12.62 -13.61
C TYR A 116 1.44 -12.25 -12.18
N THR A 117 0.53 -11.29 -12.07
CA THR A 117 -0.01 -10.86 -10.76
C THR A 117 -0.66 -12.03 -10.02
N LEU A 118 -1.45 -12.85 -10.73
CA LEU A 118 -2.08 -14.04 -10.14
C LEU A 118 -1.05 -15.04 -9.61
N ILE A 119 -0.01 -15.32 -10.39
CA ILE A 119 1.08 -16.21 -9.96
C ILE A 119 1.72 -15.67 -8.68
N VAL A 120 2.08 -14.39 -8.64
CA VAL A 120 2.72 -13.76 -7.47
C VAL A 120 1.81 -13.83 -6.23
N VAL A 121 0.50 -13.60 -6.40
CA VAL A 121 -0.47 -13.67 -5.29
C VAL A 121 -0.67 -15.10 -4.77
N LEU A 122 -0.53 -16.11 -5.64
CA LEU A 122 -0.66 -17.51 -5.23
C LEU A 122 0.58 -18.04 -4.49
N LEU A 123 1.77 -17.46 -4.69
CA LEU A 123 3.00 -17.94 -4.04
C LEU A 123 2.89 -18.02 -2.50
N PRO A 124 2.43 -16.98 -1.78
CA PRO A 124 2.26 -17.06 -0.33
C PRO A 124 1.31 -18.18 0.11
N ILE A 125 0.28 -18.47 -0.66
CA ILE A 125 -0.68 -19.55 -0.38
C ILE A 125 -0.01 -20.91 -0.56
N ILE A 126 0.76 -21.10 -1.64
CA ILE A 126 1.49 -22.34 -1.94
C ILE A 126 2.54 -22.62 -0.86
N PHE A 127 3.20 -21.57 -0.34
CA PHE A 127 4.21 -21.68 0.71
C PHE A 127 3.64 -21.62 2.14
N ASP A 128 2.33 -21.66 2.30
CA ASP A 128 1.62 -21.61 3.60
C ASP A 128 2.15 -20.47 4.51
N MET A 129 2.30 -19.28 3.91
CA MET A 129 2.81 -18.12 4.64
C MET A 129 1.71 -17.47 5.47
N SER A 130 1.98 -17.20 6.74
CA SER A 130 1.04 -16.45 7.60
C SER A 130 0.83 -15.02 7.08
N ILE A 131 -0.36 -14.47 7.30
CA ILE A 131 -0.71 -13.09 6.93
C ILE A 131 0.27 -12.10 7.57
N VAL A 132 0.67 -12.33 8.82
CA VAL A 132 1.66 -11.50 9.53
C VAL A 132 3.00 -11.48 8.79
N THR A 133 3.48 -12.63 8.34
CA THR A 133 4.74 -12.73 7.58
C THR A 133 4.66 -11.97 6.27
N ILE A 134 3.58 -12.15 5.50
CA ILE A 134 3.35 -11.46 4.23
C ILE A 134 3.32 -9.94 4.45
N THR A 135 2.57 -9.48 5.47
CA THR A 135 2.45 -8.07 5.80
C THR A 135 3.79 -7.45 6.20
N ASN A 136 4.58 -8.16 7.01
CA ASN A 136 5.90 -7.68 7.41
C ASN A 136 6.87 -7.54 6.22
N ILE A 137 6.90 -8.51 5.31
CA ILE A 137 7.72 -8.43 4.09
C ILE A 137 7.28 -7.24 3.23
N PHE A 138 5.98 -7.09 3.02
CA PHE A 138 5.42 -5.97 2.27
C PHE A 138 5.77 -4.62 2.90
N GLN A 139 5.66 -4.50 4.22
CA GLN A 139 6.01 -3.28 4.95
C GLN A 139 7.49 -2.91 4.77
N VAL A 140 8.41 -3.86 4.89
CA VAL A 140 9.86 -3.60 4.71
C VAL A 140 10.14 -2.99 3.34
N ILE A 141 9.59 -3.58 2.27
CA ILE A 141 9.77 -3.07 0.91
C ILE A 141 9.13 -1.68 0.75
N THR A 142 7.92 -1.52 1.26
CA THR A 142 7.16 -0.26 1.16
C THR A 142 7.85 0.88 1.90
N PHE A 143 8.35 0.64 3.11
CA PHE A 143 9.05 1.70 3.86
C PHE A 143 10.36 2.11 3.20
N PHE A 144 11.11 1.18 2.62
CA PHE A 144 12.29 1.50 1.83
C PHE A 144 11.94 2.40 0.63
N MET A 145 10.91 2.04 -0.12
CA MET A 145 10.43 2.87 -1.24
C MET A 145 9.97 4.24 -0.77
N ASN A 146 9.26 4.34 0.36
CA ASN A 146 8.80 5.61 0.92
C ASN A 146 9.97 6.53 1.30
N VAL A 147 11.05 6.01 1.87
CA VAL A 147 12.27 6.79 2.14
C VAL A 147 12.83 7.40 0.85
N THR A 148 12.91 6.60 -0.20
CA THR A 148 13.40 7.05 -1.52
C THR A 148 12.51 8.13 -2.11
N VAL A 149 11.19 7.94 -2.06
CA VAL A 149 10.20 8.91 -2.55
C VAL A 149 10.28 10.22 -1.77
N VAL A 150 10.32 10.17 -0.43
CA VAL A 150 10.41 11.38 0.41
C VAL A 150 11.73 12.12 0.16
N TYR A 151 12.84 11.40 -0.04
CA TYR A 151 14.09 12.00 -0.45
C TYR A 151 13.96 12.71 -1.80
N ALA A 152 13.36 12.08 -2.79
CA ALA A 152 13.09 12.69 -4.09
C ALA A 152 12.23 13.96 -3.97
N ILE A 153 11.17 13.93 -3.14
CA ILE A 153 10.29 15.08 -2.86
C ILE A 153 11.10 16.25 -2.27
N SER A 154 12.04 15.98 -1.38
CA SER A 154 12.90 17.02 -0.78
C SER A 154 13.72 17.79 -1.81
N ARG A 155 14.00 17.21 -2.98
CA ARG A 155 14.75 17.82 -4.09
C ARG A 155 13.88 18.61 -5.07
N LEU A 156 12.54 18.47 -5.03
CA LEU A 156 11.64 19.12 -5.98
C LEU A 156 11.74 20.65 -6.03
N PRO A 157 11.82 21.38 -4.90
CA PRO A 157 11.95 22.84 -4.96
C PRO A 157 13.22 23.33 -5.65
N LYS A 158 14.30 22.56 -5.55
CA LYS A 158 15.57 22.87 -6.25
C LYS A 158 15.54 22.52 -7.71
N LYS A 159 14.90 21.39 -8.07
CA LYS A 159 14.87 20.87 -9.45
C LYS A 159 13.84 21.60 -10.32
N TYR A 160 12.69 21.98 -9.73
CA TYR A 160 11.55 22.59 -10.43
C TYR A 160 11.00 23.81 -9.65
N PRO A 161 11.79 24.92 -9.50
CA PRO A 161 11.41 26.03 -8.64
C PRO A 161 10.13 26.74 -9.08
N ASP A 162 9.93 26.94 -10.37
CA ASP A 162 8.78 27.65 -10.91
C ASP A 162 7.48 26.86 -10.77
N THR A 163 7.54 25.56 -11.06
CA THR A 163 6.38 24.65 -10.92
C THR A 163 6.00 24.48 -9.45
N TRP A 164 7.01 24.44 -8.58
CA TRP A 164 6.81 24.32 -7.13
C TRP A 164 6.07 25.53 -6.58
N LYS A 165 6.52 26.75 -6.88
CA LYS A 165 5.87 27.99 -6.42
C LYS A 165 4.46 28.21 -6.96
N LYS A 166 4.16 27.72 -8.17
CA LYS A 166 2.82 27.82 -8.77
C LYS A 166 1.80 26.88 -8.16
N ASN A 167 2.23 25.85 -7.45
CA ASN A 167 1.31 24.90 -6.83
C ASN A 167 0.67 25.53 -5.59
N LYS A 168 -0.67 25.48 -5.49
CA LYS A 168 -1.44 26.01 -4.34
C LYS A 168 -1.15 25.30 -3.02
N PHE A 169 -0.70 24.06 -3.07
CA PHE A 169 -0.40 23.22 -1.90
C PHE A 169 1.10 23.15 -1.59
N HIS A 170 1.92 24.06 -2.12
CA HIS A 170 3.34 24.04 -1.82
C HIS A 170 3.61 24.47 -0.37
N LEU A 171 4.47 23.73 0.29
CA LEU A 171 5.04 24.12 1.58
C LEU A 171 6.21 25.08 1.36
N SER A 172 6.54 25.91 2.35
CA SER A 172 7.78 26.66 2.35
C SER A 172 8.96 25.67 2.27
N SER A 173 10.06 26.06 1.64
CA SER A 173 11.22 25.18 1.49
C SER A 173 11.72 24.65 2.84
N ALA A 174 11.74 25.49 3.88
CA ALA A 174 12.13 25.08 5.24
C ALA A 174 11.13 24.06 5.82
N GLY A 175 9.82 24.33 5.72
CA GLY A 175 8.77 23.42 6.19
C GLY A 175 8.81 22.07 5.49
N LEU A 176 9.07 22.07 4.18
CA LEU A 176 9.23 20.84 3.42
C LEU A 176 10.43 20.02 3.90
N TYR A 177 11.59 20.64 4.11
CA TYR A 177 12.78 19.93 4.60
C TYR A 177 12.56 19.32 5.98
N VAL A 178 11.94 20.06 6.91
CA VAL A 178 11.61 19.56 8.26
C VAL A 178 10.66 18.36 8.14
N PHE A 179 9.60 18.49 7.35
CA PHE A 179 8.64 17.40 7.15
C PHE A 179 9.29 16.16 6.52
N CYS A 180 10.08 16.33 5.48
CA CYS A 180 10.79 15.22 4.83
C CYS A 180 11.80 14.56 5.79
N THR A 181 12.55 15.32 6.59
CA THR A 181 13.49 14.78 7.56
C THR A 181 12.80 13.94 8.62
N ILE A 182 11.71 14.45 9.20
CA ILE A 182 10.93 13.71 10.18
C ILE A 182 10.36 12.42 9.55
N SER A 183 9.82 12.51 8.34
CA SER A 183 9.27 11.34 7.63
C SER A 183 10.33 10.29 7.34
N ILE A 184 11.52 10.68 6.90
CA ILE A 184 12.64 9.77 6.64
C ILE A 184 13.07 9.08 7.94
N ILE A 185 13.18 9.80 9.05
CA ILE A 185 13.52 9.22 10.36
C ILE A 185 12.50 8.17 10.77
N ILE A 186 11.20 8.50 10.70
CA ILE A 186 10.12 7.59 11.06
C ILE A 186 10.15 6.34 10.17
N TYR A 187 10.19 6.50 8.85
CA TYR A 187 10.23 5.36 7.92
C TYR A 187 11.47 4.50 8.11
N THR A 188 12.63 5.11 8.39
CA THR A 188 13.87 4.37 8.66
C THR A 188 13.76 3.55 9.95
N ILE A 189 13.20 4.10 11.01
CA ILE A 189 12.96 3.37 12.28
C ILE A 189 12.03 2.19 12.04
N ILE A 190 10.93 2.39 11.33
CA ILE A 190 9.95 1.33 11.05
C ILE A 190 10.57 0.26 10.13
N PHE A 191 11.34 0.66 9.11
CA PHE A 191 12.07 -0.25 8.23
C PHE A 191 13.04 -1.14 9.01
N ILE A 192 13.86 -0.55 9.90
CA ILE A 192 14.81 -1.29 10.73
C ILE A 192 14.07 -2.28 11.64
N LYS A 193 13.03 -1.84 12.34
CA LYS A 193 12.19 -2.72 13.16
C LYS A 193 11.56 -3.84 12.33
N GLY A 194 11.07 -3.54 11.15
CA GLY A 194 10.49 -4.51 10.24
C GLY A 194 11.48 -5.61 9.84
N ILE A 195 12.71 -5.25 9.48
CA ILE A 195 13.75 -6.23 9.15
C ILE A 195 14.03 -7.20 10.31
N PHE A 196 14.13 -6.68 11.54
CA PHE A 196 14.38 -7.51 12.72
C PHE A 196 13.16 -8.35 13.14
N SER A 197 11.95 -8.01 12.66
CA SER A 197 10.72 -8.74 12.97
C SER A 197 10.44 -9.92 12.04
N ILE A 198 11.17 -10.05 10.93
CA ILE A 198 11.00 -11.13 9.96
C ILE A 198 12.15 -12.13 10.06
N LYS A 199 11.90 -13.40 9.67
CA LYS A 199 12.95 -14.41 9.62
C LYS A 199 14.08 -13.97 8.70
N LEU A 200 15.33 -14.28 9.06
CA LEU A 200 16.53 -13.87 8.33
C LEU A 200 16.45 -14.17 6.82
N VAL A 201 15.88 -15.31 6.45
CA VAL A 201 15.71 -15.72 5.04
C VAL A 201 14.87 -14.69 4.26
N TYR A 202 13.76 -14.22 4.84
CA TYR A 202 12.90 -13.21 4.20
C TYR A 202 13.53 -11.82 4.21
N ALA A 203 14.29 -11.47 5.26
CA ALA A 203 15.05 -10.22 5.30
C ALA A 203 16.10 -10.17 4.19
N VAL A 204 16.87 -11.25 4.02
CA VAL A 204 17.89 -11.36 2.96
C VAL A 204 17.25 -11.31 1.58
N SER A 205 16.14 -12.03 1.35
CA SER A 205 15.44 -11.99 0.06
C SER A 205 14.89 -10.59 -0.25
N ALA A 206 14.33 -9.87 0.72
CA ALA A 206 13.86 -8.50 0.55
C ALA A 206 15.01 -7.55 0.17
N VAL A 207 16.17 -7.67 0.84
CA VAL A 207 17.37 -6.87 0.53
C VAL A 207 17.88 -7.17 -0.88
N ILE A 208 17.94 -8.45 -1.27
CA ILE A 208 18.36 -8.84 -2.64
C ILE A 208 17.43 -8.21 -3.68
N VAL A 209 16.10 -8.28 -3.47
CA VAL A 209 15.13 -7.68 -4.38
C VAL A 209 15.32 -6.16 -4.46
N MET A 210 15.52 -5.48 -3.33
CA MET A 210 15.76 -4.03 -3.30
C MET A 210 17.03 -3.65 -4.05
N VAL A 211 18.13 -4.38 -3.83
CA VAL A 211 19.40 -4.14 -4.53
C VAL A 211 19.24 -4.39 -6.04
N ALA A 212 18.56 -5.48 -6.43
CA ALA A 212 18.29 -5.77 -7.84
C ALA A 212 17.46 -4.64 -8.50
N LEU A 213 16.42 -4.13 -7.84
CA LEU A 213 15.61 -3.01 -8.32
C LEU A 213 16.44 -1.72 -8.48
N ILE A 214 17.35 -1.43 -7.53
CA ILE A 214 18.25 -0.27 -7.64
C ILE A 214 19.19 -0.44 -8.83
N LEU A 215 19.80 -1.62 -9.00
CA LEU A 215 20.72 -1.88 -10.11
C LEU A 215 20.03 -1.77 -11.47
N ILE A 216 18.80 -2.29 -11.60
CA ILE A 216 17.98 -2.14 -12.80
C ILE A 216 17.65 -0.66 -13.07
N GLY A 217 17.43 0.13 -12.00
CA GLY A 217 17.09 1.55 -12.12
C GLY A 217 18.26 2.48 -12.45
N VAL A 218 19.48 2.02 -12.32
CA VAL A 218 20.71 2.80 -12.62
C VAL A 218 21.17 2.61 -14.06
N TYR A 219 20.74 1.52 -14.72
CA TYR A 219 21.00 1.25 -16.14
C TYR A 219 19.85 1.71 -17.03
#